data_eb0045f9b0a256e45ed8b753719dbd44
#
_entry.id   eb0045f9b0a256e45ed8b753719dbd44
#
_cell.length_a   1.000
_cell.length_b   1.000
_cell.length_c   1.000
_cell.angle_alpha   90.00
_cell.angle_beta   90.00
_cell.angle_gamma   90.00
#
_symmetry.space_group_name_H-M   'P 1'
#
loop_
_entity.id
_entity.type
_entity.pdbx_description
1 polymer ?
#
loop_
_entity_poly.entity_id
_entity_poly.type
_entity_poly.pdbx_seq_one_letter_code
_entity_poly.pdbx_strand_id
1 'polypeptide(L)'
;MASTLDSASLNLKVGFEIHQQLATKNKLFCNCRCKEAKEYDSSFVRKLRPTQSELGAYDPAAMFEFSKMRTVEYQAAFGSSCLVEADEEPPHDVTKEALETALIFSLALHSKVMHEIHVMRKIVIDGSNTSGFQRTMLVASGGHLDVAGKRIGVQSICLEEDAAKLISDEKGVRKFGLDRLGVPLVEIALEPVT
;
A
#
# COMPACT_ATOMS: atom_id res chain seq x y z
N MET A 1 -30.72 23.91 21.84
CA MET A 1 -29.38 24.03 22.44
C MET A 1 -28.62 22.79 22.03
N ALA A 2 -27.65 22.92 21.15
CA ALA A 2 -26.78 21.78 20.81
C ALA A 2 -25.90 21.50 22.04
N SER A 3 -26.02 20.31 22.64
CA SER A 3 -25.11 19.88 23.67
C SER A 3 -23.72 19.76 23.06
N THR A 4 -22.77 20.57 23.51
CA THR A 4 -21.36 20.38 23.18
C THR A 4 -20.98 19.01 23.73
N LEU A 5 -20.74 18.05 22.82
CA LEU A 5 -20.18 16.75 23.18
C LEU A 5 -18.78 16.98 23.75
N ASP A 6 -18.58 16.64 25.02
CA ASP A 6 -17.27 16.67 25.65
C ASP A 6 -16.50 15.41 25.27
N SER A 7 -15.36 15.57 24.59
CA SER A 7 -14.51 14.45 24.14
C SER A 7 -14.03 13.56 25.31
N ALA A 8 -13.82 14.13 26.48
CA ALA A 8 -13.43 13.37 27.67
C ALA A 8 -14.55 12.45 28.17
N SER A 9 -15.82 12.88 28.06
CA SER A 9 -16.98 12.05 28.44
C SER A 9 -17.22 10.88 27.49
N LEU A 10 -16.77 11.00 26.25
CA LEU A 10 -16.92 9.98 25.21
C LEU A 10 -15.77 8.94 25.20
N ASN A 11 -14.72 9.14 25.99
CA ASN A 11 -13.50 8.31 25.97
C ASN A 11 -12.99 8.11 24.53
N LEU A 12 -12.95 9.19 23.76
CA LEU A 12 -12.58 9.18 22.33
C LEU A 12 -11.13 8.71 22.19
N LYS A 13 -10.94 7.71 21.31
CA LYS A 13 -9.61 7.23 20.90
C LYS A 13 -9.46 7.45 19.41
N VAL A 14 -8.33 8.02 18.98
CA VAL A 14 -8.00 8.29 17.58
C VAL A 14 -6.71 7.58 17.22
N GLY A 15 -6.77 6.69 16.22
CA GLY A 15 -5.58 6.10 15.58
C GLY A 15 -5.16 6.89 14.35
N PHE A 16 -3.87 6.92 14.08
CA PHE A 16 -3.32 7.52 12.86
C PHE A 16 -2.50 6.49 12.11
N GLU A 17 -2.72 6.43 10.81
CA GLU A 17 -1.85 5.74 9.84
C GLU A 17 -1.30 6.80 8.88
N ILE A 18 0.01 6.84 8.75
CA ILE A 18 0.71 7.82 7.93
C ILE A 18 1.31 7.06 6.76
N HIS A 19 0.89 7.41 5.53
CA HIS A 19 1.41 6.87 4.30
C HIS A 19 2.29 7.91 3.61
N GLN A 20 3.52 7.54 3.28
CA GLN A 20 4.45 8.38 2.56
C GLN A 20 5.10 7.64 1.40
N GLN A 21 4.83 8.08 0.17
CA GLN A 21 5.59 7.64 -0.99
C GLN A 21 7.06 8.08 -0.87
N LEU A 22 7.97 7.18 -1.23
CA LEU A 22 9.39 7.46 -1.22
C LEU A 22 9.85 7.99 -2.59
N ALA A 23 10.73 8.98 -2.58
CA ALA A 23 11.33 9.55 -3.79
C ALA A 23 12.50 8.70 -4.30
N THR A 24 12.31 7.37 -4.41
CA THR A 24 13.32 6.46 -4.93
C THR A 24 13.42 6.56 -6.45
N LYS A 25 14.57 6.19 -6.98
CA LYS A 25 14.78 6.14 -8.43
C LYS A 25 13.90 5.08 -9.09
N ASN A 26 13.80 3.92 -8.49
CA ASN A 26 13.10 2.75 -9.02
C ASN A 26 11.97 2.31 -8.08
N LYS A 27 11.02 1.59 -8.62
CA LYS A 27 9.93 0.95 -7.90
C LYS A 27 10.44 -0.14 -6.96
N LEU A 28 9.57 -0.60 -6.06
CA LEU A 28 9.96 -1.47 -4.94
C LEU A 28 10.49 -2.84 -5.40
N PHE A 29 9.85 -3.44 -6.42
CA PHE A 29 10.14 -4.81 -6.88
C PHE A 29 10.45 -4.90 -8.37
N CYS A 30 10.84 -3.80 -9.02
CA CYS A 30 11.29 -3.80 -10.41
C CYS A 30 12.20 -2.60 -10.72
N ASN A 31 12.74 -2.55 -11.93
CA ASN A 31 13.62 -1.48 -12.39
C ASN A 31 12.89 -0.29 -13.04
N CYS A 32 11.55 -0.29 -13.05
CA CYS A 32 10.77 0.82 -13.55
C CYS A 32 10.99 2.08 -12.73
N ARG A 33 10.93 3.23 -13.38
CA ARG A 33 11.09 4.53 -12.72
C ARG A 33 9.86 4.89 -11.90
N CYS A 34 10.09 5.45 -10.70
CA CYS A 34 9.04 6.12 -9.93
C CYS A 34 8.71 7.46 -10.60
N LYS A 35 7.87 7.40 -11.64
CA LYS A 35 7.50 8.57 -12.43
C LYS A 35 6.05 8.48 -12.85
N GLU A 36 5.29 9.54 -12.59
CA GLU A 36 3.92 9.65 -13.07
C GLU A 36 3.91 9.75 -14.61
N ALA A 37 3.06 8.95 -15.23
CA ALA A 37 2.87 8.96 -16.66
C ALA A 37 2.02 10.18 -17.09
N LYS A 38 2.45 10.87 -18.14
CA LYS A 38 1.62 11.90 -18.78
C LYS A 38 0.61 11.28 -19.74
N GLU A 39 1.00 10.20 -20.38
CA GLU A 39 0.20 9.45 -21.35
C GLU A 39 0.45 7.96 -21.15
N TYR A 40 -0.55 7.15 -21.45
CA TYR A 40 -0.44 5.69 -21.44
C TYR A 40 -0.38 5.19 -22.87
N ASP A 41 0.56 4.30 -23.16
CA ASP A 41 0.83 3.79 -24.49
C ASP A 41 0.25 2.40 -24.77
N SER A 42 -0.20 1.71 -23.71
CA SER A 42 -0.81 0.40 -23.81
C SER A 42 -1.87 0.17 -22.73
N SER A 43 -2.75 -0.80 -22.96
CA SER A 43 -3.73 -1.22 -21.96
C SER A 43 -4.08 -2.68 -22.12
N PHE A 44 -4.55 -3.29 -21.01
CA PHE A 44 -5.11 -4.63 -21.01
C PHE A 44 -6.28 -4.71 -20.03
N VAL A 45 -7.13 -5.71 -20.24
CA VAL A 45 -8.37 -5.88 -19.47
C VAL A 45 -8.34 -7.20 -18.71
N ARG A 46 -8.80 -7.16 -17.46
CA ARG A 46 -8.96 -8.36 -16.61
C ARG A 46 -10.31 -8.36 -15.90
N LYS A 47 -10.74 -9.54 -15.49
CA LYS A 47 -11.77 -9.72 -14.47
C LYS A 47 -11.10 -9.84 -13.12
N LEU A 48 -11.71 -9.25 -12.09
CA LEU A 48 -11.26 -9.47 -10.71
C LEU A 48 -11.25 -10.97 -10.42
N ARG A 49 -10.20 -11.44 -9.77
CA ARG A 49 -10.08 -12.81 -9.27
C ARG A 49 -9.77 -12.75 -7.79
N PRO A 50 -10.54 -13.42 -6.93
CA PRO A 50 -10.21 -13.47 -5.52
C PRO A 50 -8.89 -14.23 -5.33
N THR A 51 -7.97 -13.63 -4.59
CA THR A 51 -6.70 -14.25 -4.23
C THR A 51 -6.88 -15.00 -2.92
N GLN A 52 -6.37 -16.23 -2.84
CA GLN A 52 -6.33 -16.97 -1.59
C GLN A 52 -5.33 -16.35 -0.62
N SER A 53 -5.69 -16.36 0.65
CA SER A 53 -4.74 -16.06 1.73
C SER A 53 -3.66 -17.15 1.80
N GLU A 54 -2.60 -16.90 2.55
CA GLU A 54 -1.52 -17.88 2.79
C GLU A 54 -2.03 -19.16 3.46
N LEU A 55 -3.18 -19.10 4.15
CA LEU A 55 -3.86 -20.24 4.76
C LEU A 55 -4.83 -20.95 3.80
N GLY A 56 -4.88 -20.55 2.54
CA GLY A 56 -5.74 -21.15 1.51
C GLY A 56 -7.20 -20.73 1.56
N ALA A 57 -7.59 -19.81 2.46
CA ALA A 57 -8.94 -19.29 2.55
C ALA A 57 -9.15 -18.09 1.61
N TYR A 58 -10.37 -17.94 1.10
CA TYR A 58 -10.78 -16.73 0.39
C TYR A 58 -11.41 -15.73 1.35
N ASP A 59 -11.04 -14.47 1.19
CA ASP A 59 -11.68 -13.36 1.92
C ASP A 59 -13.14 -13.20 1.44
N PRO A 60 -14.14 -13.14 2.36
CA PRO A 60 -15.55 -12.96 1.98
C PRO A 60 -15.82 -11.69 1.19
N ALA A 61 -15.12 -10.59 1.48
CA ALA A 61 -15.28 -9.33 0.75
C ALA A 61 -14.68 -9.43 -0.66
N ALA A 62 -13.57 -10.16 -0.84
CA ALA A 62 -13.02 -10.46 -2.17
C ALA A 62 -13.98 -11.28 -3.02
N MET A 63 -14.64 -12.28 -2.43
CA MET A 63 -15.67 -13.09 -3.11
C MET A 63 -16.89 -12.24 -3.48
N PHE A 64 -17.30 -11.33 -2.61
CA PHE A 64 -18.39 -10.40 -2.90
C PHE A 64 -18.06 -9.44 -4.05
N GLU A 65 -16.87 -8.84 -4.06
CA GLU A 65 -16.43 -8.00 -5.18
C GLU A 65 -16.32 -8.79 -6.48
N PHE A 66 -15.81 -10.02 -6.44
CA PHE A 66 -15.78 -10.91 -7.61
C PHE A 66 -17.16 -11.20 -8.16
N SER A 67 -18.18 -11.39 -7.31
CA SER A 67 -19.55 -11.66 -7.75
C SER A 67 -20.18 -10.52 -8.56
N LYS A 68 -19.69 -9.29 -8.42
CA LYS A 68 -20.11 -8.13 -9.23
C LYS A 68 -19.65 -8.20 -10.68
N MET A 69 -18.77 -9.14 -11.04
CA MET A 69 -18.26 -9.36 -12.41
C MET A 69 -17.71 -8.09 -13.08
N ARG A 70 -17.19 -7.15 -12.29
CA ARG A 70 -16.61 -5.90 -12.82
C ARG A 70 -15.45 -6.18 -13.74
N THR A 71 -15.33 -5.35 -14.75
CA THR A 71 -14.18 -5.33 -15.65
C THR A 71 -13.17 -4.31 -15.14
N VAL A 72 -11.89 -4.70 -15.11
CA VAL A 72 -10.79 -3.80 -14.76
C VAL A 72 -9.90 -3.62 -15.98
N GLU A 73 -9.69 -2.37 -16.38
CA GLU A 73 -8.77 -1.98 -17.43
C GLU A 73 -7.52 -1.36 -16.79
N TYR A 74 -6.37 -1.92 -17.09
CA TYR A 74 -5.08 -1.41 -16.65
C TYR A 74 -4.39 -0.69 -17.79
N GLN A 75 -3.93 0.53 -17.52
CA GLN A 75 -3.21 1.37 -18.47
C GLN A 75 -1.73 1.42 -18.06
N ALA A 76 -0.85 1.07 -18.99
CA ALA A 76 0.58 1.02 -18.77
C ALA A 76 1.30 2.09 -19.61
N ALA A 77 2.43 2.57 -19.09
CA ALA A 77 3.27 3.55 -19.75
C ALA A 77 4.72 3.06 -19.77
N PHE A 78 5.36 3.14 -20.93
CA PHE A 78 6.74 2.74 -21.12
C PHE A 78 7.68 3.47 -20.14
N GLY A 79 8.55 2.70 -19.51
CA GLY A 79 9.55 3.20 -18.53
C GLY A 79 9.04 3.42 -17.11
N SER A 80 7.71 3.41 -16.88
CA SER A 80 7.10 3.44 -15.55
C SER A 80 6.21 2.23 -15.24
N SER A 81 6.10 1.27 -16.17
CA SER A 81 5.40 0.00 -15.98
C SER A 81 6.11 -1.11 -16.73
N CYS A 82 6.07 -2.32 -16.22
CA CYS A 82 6.60 -3.53 -16.85
C CYS A 82 5.72 -4.76 -16.55
N LEU A 83 6.19 -5.95 -16.86
CA LEU A 83 5.46 -7.20 -16.63
C LEU A 83 5.27 -7.52 -15.15
N VAL A 84 6.10 -6.98 -14.26
CA VAL A 84 5.92 -7.13 -12.80
C VAL A 84 4.62 -6.43 -12.35
N GLU A 85 4.39 -5.18 -12.78
CA GLU A 85 3.14 -4.47 -12.49
C GLU A 85 1.94 -5.10 -13.20
N ALA A 86 2.16 -5.74 -14.33
CA ALA A 86 1.11 -6.49 -15.03
C ALA A 86 0.81 -7.84 -14.40
N ASP A 87 1.55 -8.29 -13.36
CA ASP A 87 1.46 -9.63 -12.77
C ASP A 87 1.68 -10.75 -13.81
N GLU A 88 2.63 -10.52 -14.74
CA GLU A 88 3.05 -11.47 -15.79
C GLU A 88 4.51 -11.90 -15.63
N GLU A 89 5.21 -11.33 -14.66
CA GLU A 89 6.60 -11.63 -14.29
C GLU A 89 6.73 -11.66 -12.76
N PRO A 90 7.52 -12.58 -12.18
CA PRO A 90 7.81 -12.57 -10.76
C PRO A 90 8.46 -11.26 -10.32
N PRO A 91 8.19 -10.78 -9.07
CA PRO A 91 8.86 -9.59 -8.55
C PRO A 91 10.38 -9.81 -8.48
N HIS A 92 11.14 -8.75 -8.73
CA HIS A 92 12.57 -8.71 -8.48
C HIS A 92 12.87 -8.54 -6.98
N ASP A 93 14.14 -8.52 -6.63
CA ASP A 93 14.55 -8.23 -5.26
C ASP A 93 14.11 -6.83 -4.84
N VAL A 94 13.87 -6.66 -3.54
CA VAL A 94 13.47 -5.37 -2.97
C VAL A 94 14.52 -4.29 -3.24
N THR A 95 14.07 -3.12 -3.67
CA THR A 95 14.96 -1.97 -3.94
C THR A 95 15.67 -1.53 -2.66
N LYS A 96 17.00 -1.61 -2.66
CA LYS A 96 17.85 -1.28 -1.52
C LYS A 96 17.61 0.13 -0.98
N GLU A 97 17.48 1.11 -1.86
CA GLU A 97 17.21 2.51 -1.52
C GLU A 97 15.93 2.67 -0.69
N ALA A 98 14.86 1.94 -1.04
CA ALA A 98 13.61 1.98 -0.31
C ALA A 98 13.75 1.34 1.08
N LEU A 99 14.43 0.20 1.17
CA LEU A 99 14.68 -0.47 2.45
C LEU A 99 15.55 0.39 3.36
N GLU A 100 16.62 0.98 2.87
CA GLU A 100 17.48 1.89 3.65
C GLU A 100 16.70 3.09 4.17
N THR A 101 15.82 3.67 3.36
CA THR A 101 14.94 4.77 3.79
C THR A 101 13.99 4.35 4.90
N ALA A 102 13.36 3.17 4.80
CA ALA A 102 12.48 2.64 5.85
C ALA A 102 13.26 2.36 7.16
N LEU A 103 14.51 1.91 7.07
CA LEU A 103 15.38 1.74 8.23
C LEU A 103 15.73 3.09 8.89
N ILE A 104 15.96 4.15 8.10
CA ILE A 104 16.18 5.50 8.63
C ILE A 104 14.94 5.98 9.41
N PHE A 105 13.73 5.80 8.89
CA PHE A 105 12.49 6.10 9.64
C PHE A 105 12.42 5.29 10.94
N SER A 106 12.75 4.01 10.89
CA SER A 106 12.72 3.14 12.07
C SER A 106 13.66 3.62 13.17
N LEU A 107 14.87 4.04 12.81
CA LEU A 107 15.84 4.60 13.75
C LEU A 107 15.40 5.97 14.30
N ALA A 108 14.88 6.84 13.44
CA ALA A 108 14.41 8.17 13.84
C ALA A 108 13.23 8.12 14.80
N LEU A 109 12.39 7.10 14.70
CA LEU A 109 11.24 6.86 15.56
C LEU A 109 11.55 5.92 16.76
N HIS A 110 12.81 5.60 16.98
CA HIS A 110 13.26 4.71 18.07
C HIS A 110 12.60 3.33 18.04
N SER A 111 12.21 2.87 16.86
CA SER A 111 11.53 1.59 16.65
C SER A 111 12.53 0.43 16.63
N LYS A 112 12.09 -0.75 17.06
CA LYS A 112 12.87 -1.97 17.02
C LYS A 112 12.78 -2.59 15.63
N VAL A 113 13.89 -2.60 14.90
CA VAL A 113 13.99 -3.25 13.58
C VAL A 113 13.79 -4.75 13.71
N MET A 114 13.06 -5.34 12.77
CA MET A 114 12.83 -6.79 12.71
C MET A 114 14.13 -7.51 12.34
N HIS A 115 14.36 -8.68 12.94
CA HIS A 115 15.55 -9.51 12.65
C HIS A 115 15.51 -10.08 11.23
N GLU A 116 14.32 -10.41 10.76
CA GLU A 116 14.04 -10.88 9.41
C GLU A 116 12.84 -10.11 8.86
N ILE A 117 12.94 -9.66 7.62
CA ILE A 117 11.89 -8.90 6.94
C ILE A 117 11.32 -9.78 5.84
N HIS A 118 10.06 -10.19 6.02
CA HIS A 118 9.35 -11.04 5.07
C HIS A 118 8.38 -10.21 4.21
N VAL A 119 8.30 -10.55 2.93
CA VAL A 119 7.26 -10.01 2.04
C VAL A 119 5.97 -10.78 2.28
N MET A 120 4.95 -10.08 2.77
CA MET A 120 3.62 -10.62 3.06
C MET A 120 2.60 -10.11 2.02
N ARG A 121 1.44 -10.76 1.96
CA ARG A 121 0.33 -10.43 1.07
C ARG A 121 -0.80 -9.76 1.85
N LYS A 122 -1.00 -8.46 1.64
CA LYS A 122 -2.17 -7.72 2.14
C LYS A 122 -3.24 -7.75 1.06
N ILE A 123 -4.32 -8.52 1.26
CA ILE A 123 -5.35 -8.73 0.23
C ILE A 123 -5.99 -7.42 -0.20
N VAL A 124 -6.09 -7.21 -1.51
CA VAL A 124 -6.70 -6.04 -2.14
C VAL A 124 -7.84 -6.50 -3.06
N ILE A 125 -9.04 -6.00 -2.81
CA ILE A 125 -10.27 -6.52 -3.42
C ILE A 125 -10.83 -5.65 -4.54
N ASP A 126 -10.32 -4.44 -4.71
CA ASP A 126 -10.90 -3.44 -5.63
C ASP A 126 -10.27 -3.43 -7.02
N GLY A 127 -9.22 -4.21 -7.25
CA GLY A 127 -8.47 -4.30 -8.49
C GLY A 127 -7.31 -3.32 -8.61
N SER A 128 -7.05 -2.49 -7.60
CA SER A 128 -5.92 -1.54 -7.61
C SER A 128 -4.53 -2.20 -7.58
N ASN A 129 -4.46 -3.49 -7.26
CA ASN A 129 -3.28 -4.32 -7.44
C ASN A 129 -3.61 -5.47 -8.41
N THR A 130 -2.87 -5.58 -9.48
CA THR A 130 -3.06 -6.59 -10.54
C THR A 130 -3.01 -8.03 -10.03
N SER A 131 -2.16 -8.27 -9.02
CA SER A 131 -2.02 -9.56 -8.33
C SER A 131 -3.16 -9.90 -7.35
N GLY A 132 -4.03 -8.91 -7.03
CA GLY A 132 -5.07 -9.05 -6.00
C GLY A 132 -4.56 -8.93 -4.57
N PHE A 133 -3.31 -8.53 -4.36
CA PHE A 133 -2.72 -8.23 -3.06
C PHE A 133 -1.64 -7.16 -3.17
N GLN A 134 -1.39 -6.45 -2.09
CA GLN A 134 -0.29 -5.52 -1.91
C GLN A 134 0.86 -6.22 -1.19
N ARG A 135 2.07 -6.16 -1.75
CA ARG A 135 3.26 -6.67 -1.06
C ARG A 135 3.65 -5.71 0.04
N THR A 136 3.66 -6.22 1.26
CA THR A 136 3.87 -5.45 2.49
C THR A 136 4.95 -6.13 3.33
N MET A 137 5.90 -5.35 3.83
CA MET A 137 6.99 -5.82 4.70
C MET A 137 6.95 -5.09 6.02
N LEU A 138 6.83 -5.81 7.14
CA LEU A 138 7.04 -5.24 8.48
C LEU A 138 8.54 -5.02 8.69
N VAL A 139 8.96 -3.75 8.73
CA VAL A 139 10.37 -3.36 8.88
C VAL A 139 10.74 -3.17 10.35
N ALA A 140 9.86 -2.54 11.12
CA ALA A 140 10.08 -2.28 12.54
C ALA A 140 8.77 -2.20 13.33
N SER A 141 8.86 -2.35 14.65
CA SER A 141 7.73 -2.23 15.55
C SER A 141 8.12 -1.48 16.83
N GLY A 142 7.12 -0.94 17.52
CA GLY A 142 7.32 -0.12 18.71
C GLY A 142 8.02 1.20 18.39
N GLY A 143 8.50 1.88 19.43
CA GLY A 143 9.10 3.20 19.31
C GLY A 143 8.15 4.32 19.65
N HIS A 144 8.50 5.56 19.31
CA HIS A 144 7.68 6.71 19.67
C HIS A 144 7.99 7.93 18.80
N LEU A 145 7.04 8.84 18.78
CA LEU A 145 7.11 10.17 18.19
C LEU A 145 6.74 11.21 19.24
N ASP A 146 7.59 12.21 19.46
CA ASP A 146 7.29 13.31 20.37
C ASP A 146 6.73 14.51 19.60
N VAL A 147 5.47 14.87 19.85
CA VAL A 147 4.75 15.95 19.17
C VAL A 147 4.10 16.87 20.19
N ALA A 148 4.41 18.17 20.16
CA ALA A 148 3.82 19.18 21.04
C ALA A 148 3.86 18.79 22.54
N GLY A 149 4.97 18.19 22.98
CA GLY A 149 5.17 17.77 24.37
C GLY A 149 4.45 16.48 24.77
N LYS A 150 3.78 15.82 23.82
CA LYS A 150 3.17 14.49 24.03
C LYS A 150 3.99 13.43 23.32
N ARG A 151 4.15 12.29 23.99
CA ARG A 151 4.74 11.09 23.40
C ARG A 151 3.65 10.19 22.87
N ILE A 152 3.74 9.88 21.56
CA ILE A 152 2.81 9.01 20.86
C ILE A 152 3.58 7.74 20.48
N GLY A 153 3.06 6.56 20.86
CA GLY A 153 3.67 5.28 20.52
C GLY A 153 3.56 4.98 19.03
N VAL A 154 4.58 4.33 18.49
CA VAL A 154 4.57 3.74 17.14
C VAL A 154 4.23 2.26 17.28
N GLN A 155 3.21 1.80 16.58
CA GLN A 155 2.81 0.39 16.58
C GLN A 155 3.67 -0.41 15.59
N SER A 156 3.76 0.08 14.35
CA SER A 156 4.49 -0.59 13.27
C SER A 156 5.00 0.39 12.22
N ILE A 157 6.06 0.01 11.53
CA ILE A 157 6.58 0.65 10.33
C ILE A 157 6.66 -0.41 9.25
N CYS A 158 5.89 -0.23 8.19
CA CYS A 158 5.86 -1.13 7.05
C CYS A 158 6.43 -0.44 5.80
N LEU A 159 7.09 -1.22 4.95
CA LEU A 159 7.46 -0.83 3.60
C LEU A 159 6.59 -1.62 2.63
N GLU A 160 5.87 -0.91 1.78
CA GLU A 160 4.83 -1.45 0.91
C GLU A 160 5.00 -0.97 -0.52
N GLU A 161 4.39 -1.69 -1.47
CA GLU A 161 4.17 -1.17 -2.81
C GLU A 161 2.87 -0.34 -2.86
N ASP A 162 2.93 0.86 -3.45
CA ASP A 162 1.70 1.65 -3.64
C ASP A 162 0.78 0.98 -4.65
N ALA A 163 -0.52 1.20 -4.51
CA ALA A 163 -1.54 0.71 -5.41
C ALA A 163 -1.60 1.51 -6.72
N ALA A 164 -2.18 0.93 -7.77
CA ALA A 164 -2.40 1.60 -9.03
C ALA A 164 -3.30 2.84 -8.88
N LYS A 165 -3.07 3.86 -9.70
CA LYS A 165 -3.82 5.10 -9.71
C LYS A 165 -5.21 4.89 -10.31
N LEU A 166 -6.26 5.13 -9.54
CA LEU A 166 -7.62 5.12 -10.10
C LEU A 166 -7.79 6.27 -11.10
N ILE A 167 -8.11 5.95 -12.35
CA ILE A 167 -8.36 6.92 -13.43
C ILE A 167 -9.86 7.18 -13.55
N SER A 168 -10.68 6.11 -13.58
CA SER A 168 -12.14 6.23 -13.63
C SER A 168 -12.82 4.97 -13.10
N ASP A 169 -14.07 5.10 -12.62
CA ASP A 169 -14.96 3.98 -12.24
C ASP A 169 -16.35 4.28 -12.83
N GLU A 170 -16.58 3.87 -14.07
CA GLU A 170 -17.78 4.18 -14.80
C GLU A 170 -18.32 2.97 -15.56
N LYS A 171 -19.66 2.86 -15.64
CA LYS A 171 -20.37 1.86 -16.46
C LYS A 171 -19.91 0.41 -16.24
N GLY A 172 -19.49 0.07 -15.00
CA GLY A 172 -19.04 -1.29 -14.67
C GLY A 172 -17.59 -1.60 -15.09
N VAL A 173 -16.88 -0.60 -15.60
CA VAL A 173 -15.44 -0.67 -15.92
C VAL A 173 -14.69 0.25 -14.98
N ARG A 174 -13.70 -0.30 -14.30
CA ARG A 174 -12.76 0.44 -13.45
C ARG A 174 -11.42 0.52 -14.15
N LYS A 175 -10.87 1.73 -14.30
CA LYS A 175 -9.60 1.96 -14.99
C LYS A 175 -8.52 2.37 -14.01
N PHE A 176 -7.36 1.72 -14.10
CA PHE A 176 -6.19 2.01 -13.27
C PHE A 176 -4.96 2.30 -14.11
N GLY A 177 -4.13 3.27 -13.66
CA GLY A 177 -2.80 3.54 -14.20
C GLY A 177 -1.72 2.79 -13.42
N LEU A 178 -0.92 1.99 -14.11
CA LEU A 178 0.14 1.18 -13.52
C LEU A 178 1.42 1.96 -13.18
N ASP A 179 1.51 3.20 -13.58
CA ASP A 179 2.65 4.08 -13.30
C ASP A 179 2.88 4.28 -11.79
N ARG A 180 1.81 4.29 -10.98
CA ARG A 180 1.89 4.37 -9.52
C ARG A 180 2.07 3.02 -8.84
N LEU A 181 1.52 1.93 -9.41
CA LEU A 181 1.64 0.60 -8.83
C LEU A 181 3.11 0.22 -8.63
N GLY A 182 3.46 -0.20 -7.41
CA GLY A 182 4.81 -0.61 -7.06
C GLY A 182 5.75 0.53 -6.66
N VAL A 183 5.30 1.79 -6.63
CA VAL A 183 6.08 2.89 -6.02
C VAL A 183 6.26 2.57 -4.53
N PRO A 184 7.50 2.68 -3.98
CA PRO A 184 7.71 2.39 -2.57
C PRO A 184 6.95 3.35 -1.67
N LEU A 185 6.26 2.79 -0.69
CA LEU A 185 5.42 3.47 0.28
C LEU A 185 5.83 3.06 1.70
N VAL A 186 6.09 4.00 2.60
CA VAL A 186 6.22 3.72 4.03
C VAL A 186 4.90 4.00 4.70
N GLU A 187 4.38 2.99 5.41
CA GLU A 187 3.24 3.11 6.32
C GLU A 187 3.74 3.12 7.76
N ILE A 188 3.33 4.13 8.54
CA ILE A 188 3.62 4.23 9.97
C ILE A 188 2.27 4.22 10.71
N ALA A 189 2.00 3.16 11.42
CA ALA A 189 0.83 3.06 12.29
C ALA A 189 1.20 3.54 13.71
N LEU A 190 0.43 4.49 14.23
CA LEU A 190 0.61 5.00 15.58
C LEU A 190 -0.34 4.30 16.56
N GLU A 191 0.06 4.24 17.83
CA GLU A 191 -0.85 3.83 18.90
C GLU A 191 -1.99 4.83 19.04
N PRO A 192 -3.21 4.38 19.44
CA PRO A 192 -4.33 5.28 19.64
C PRO A 192 -4.02 6.33 20.70
N VAL A 193 -4.34 7.59 20.39
CA VAL A 193 -4.25 8.72 21.33
C VAL A 193 -5.63 9.10 21.86
N THR A 194 -5.66 9.60 23.10
CA THR A 194 -6.86 10.10 23.80
C THR A 194 -6.76 11.59 24.05
#